data_b04e5398fcc0432c682ed3c9f246974e
#
_entry.id   b04e5398fcc0432c682ed3c9f246974e
#
_cell.length_a   1.000
_cell.length_b   1.000
_cell.length_c   1.000
_cell.angle_alpha   90.00
_cell.angle_beta   90.00
_cell.angle_gamma   90.00
#
_symmetry.space_group_name_H-M   'P 1'
#
loop_
_entity.id
_entity.type
_entity.pdbx_description
1 polymer ?
#
loop_
_entity_poly.entity_id
_entity_poly.type
_entity_poly.pdbx_seq_one_letter_code
_entity_poly.pdbx_strand_id
1 'polypeptide(L)'
;MKFDAVHHIAIIGSDYDKTREFYVEKLGFEQVDEHIRPEKNDILFNVKKGNLVLEIFIKPDAPMRPVMPNPEHTGLRHLAFQVADVEACLEEFDRLDIRHEVLRTDDFDGKKMAFFFDPDGLPLEIHE
;
A
#
# COMPACT_ATOMS: atom_id res chain seq x y z
N MET A 1 -0.32 -26.99 12.03
CA MET A 1 -0.06 -26.45 10.67
C MET A 1 1.21 -25.59 10.72
N LYS A 2 2.05 -25.66 9.70
CA LYS A 2 3.31 -24.92 9.68
C LYS A 2 3.33 -23.98 8.46
N PHE A 3 3.49 -22.69 8.70
CA PHE A 3 3.74 -21.69 7.65
C PHE A 3 5.22 -21.30 7.70
N ASP A 4 5.88 -21.21 6.55
CA ASP A 4 7.31 -20.86 6.49
C ASP A 4 7.52 -19.35 6.43
N ALA A 5 6.72 -18.63 5.62
CA ALA A 5 6.80 -17.18 5.46
C ALA A 5 5.53 -16.61 4.84
N VAL A 6 5.39 -15.28 4.85
CA VAL A 6 4.41 -14.60 4.00
C VAL A 6 4.93 -14.65 2.56
N HIS A 7 4.16 -15.22 1.64
CA HIS A 7 4.55 -15.32 0.23
C HIS A 7 4.29 -14.00 -0.51
N HIS A 8 3.08 -13.46 -0.40
CA HIS A 8 2.70 -12.16 -0.97
C HIS A 8 1.49 -11.60 -0.24
N ILE A 9 1.22 -10.33 -0.48
CA ILE A 9 -0.01 -9.65 -0.09
C ILE A 9 -0.68 -9.19 -1.38
N ALA A 10 -1.94 -9.58 -1.60
CA ALA A 10 -2.71 -9.20 -2.78
C ALA A 10 -3.52 -7.93 -2.49
N ILE A 11 -3.47 -6.98 -3.42
CA ILE A 11 -4.24 -5.73 -3.38
C ILE A 11 -4.94 -5.49 -4.71
N ILE A 12 -6.04 -4.75 -4.67
CA ILE A 12 -6.80 -4.35 -5.85
C ILE A 12 -6.64 -2.84 -6.05
N GLY A 13 -6.22 -2.45 -7.25
CA GLY A 13 -6.24 -1.08 -7.72
C GLY A 13 -7.26 -0.91 -8.84
N SER A 14 -7.77 0.31 -9.03
CA SER A 14 -8.76 0.62 -10.08
C SER A 14 -8.13 1.12 -11.39
N ASP A 15 -6.93 1.68 -11.32
CA ASP A 15 -6.23 2.33 -12.44
C ASP A 15 -4.77 1.88 -12.49
N TYR A 16 -4.38 1.30 -13.62
CA TYR A 16 -3.02 0.77 -13.81
C TYR A 16 -1.93 1.84 -13.67
N ASP A 17 -2.09 2.96 -14.38
CA ASP A 17 -1.04 3.98 -14.43
C ASP A 17 -0.84 4.64 -13.06
N LYS A 18 -1.92 5.00 -12.38
CA LYS A 18 -1.87 5.60 -11.05
C LYS A 18 -1.31 4.65 -10.01
N THR A 19 -1.73 3.39 -10.05
CA THR A 19 -1.26 2.37 -9.09
C THR A 19 0.21 2.05 -9.31
N ARG A 20 0.63 1.88 -10.57
CA ARG A 20 2.03 1.65 -10.91
C ARG A 20 2.91 2.84 -10.53
N GLU A 21 2.50 4.06 -10.88
CA GLU A 21 3.21 5.29 -10.49
C GLU A 21 3.42 5.33 -8.97
N PHE A 22 2.38 5.04 -8.20
CA PHE A 22 2.46 5.06 -6.75
C PHE A 22 3.46 4.04 -6.20
N TYR A 23 3.27 2.76 -6.50
CA TYR A 23 4.11 1.71 -5.91
C TYR A 23 5.52 1.65 -6.51
N VAL A 24 5.67 1.85 -7.80
CA VAL A 24 6.97 1.74 -8.50
C VAL A 24 7.73 3.05 -8.47
N GLU A 25 7.13 4.14 -8.97
CA GLU A 25 7.85 5.40 -9.13
C GLU A 25 8.00 6.16 -7.80
N LYS A 26 6.92 6.26 -7.01
CA LYS A 26 6.95 7.02 -5.74
C LYS A 26 7.49 6.21 -4.56
N LEU A 27 7.02 4.98 -4.35
CA LEU A 27 7.48 4.16 -3.23
C LEU A 27 8.75 3.34 -3.52
N GLY A 28 9.18 3.26 -4.77
CA GLY A 28 10.42 2.60 -5.17
C GLY A 28 10.38 1.08 -5.07
N PHE A 29 9.22 0.46 -5.32
CA PHE A 29 9.14 -0.97 -5.54
C PHE A 29 9.65 -1.31 -6.94
N GLU A 30 10.27 -2.47 -7.08
CA GLU A 30 10.65 -3.03 -8.38
C GLU A 30 9.49 -3.83 -8.96
N GLN A 31 9.09 -3.52 -10.20
CA GLN A 31 8.10 -4.34 -10.93
C GLN A 31 8.80 -5.60 -11.45
N VAL A 32 8.26 -6.76 -11.08
CA VAL A 32 8.85 -8.07 -11.37
C VAL A 32 8.28 -8.69 -12.64
N ASP A 33 6.97 -8.58 -12.81
CA ASP A 33 6.24 -9.15 -13.94
C ASP A 33 4.93 -8.40 -14.21
N GLU A 34 4.26 -8.78 -15.29
CA GLU A 34 2.96 -8.25 -15.68
C GLU A 34 2.21 -9.26 -16.56
N HIS A 35 0.91 -9.43 -16.30
CA HIS A 35 0.03 -10.31 -17.04
C HIS A 35 -1.29 -9.61 -17.37
N ILE A 36 -1.56 -9.39 -18.65
CA ILE A 36 -2.83 -8.86 -19.11
C ILE A 36 -3.79 -10.05 -19.30
N ARG A 37 -4.95 -10.00 -18.65
CA ARG A 37 -5.96 -11.07 -18.70
C ARG A 37 -7.30 -10.53 -19.24
N PRO A 38 -7.45 -10.47 -20.59
CA PRO A 38 -8.66 -9.91 -21.22
C PRO A 38 -9.95 -10.65 -20.80
N GLU A 39 -9.86 -11.96 -20.63
CA GLU A 39 -10.99 -12.81 -20.21
C GLU A 39 -11.51 -12.48 -18.80
N LYS A 40 -10.70 -11.86 -17.96
CA LYS A 40 -11.06 -11.42 -16.60
C LYS A 40 -11.20 -9.90 -16.48
N ASN A 41 -10.99 -9.19 -17.59
CA ASN A 41 -10.98 -7.71 -17.62
C ASN A 41 -10.07 -7.12 -16.53
N ASP A 42 -8.88 -7.70 -16.33
CA ASP A 42 -7.91 -7.21 -15.36
C ASP A 42 -6.46 -7.29 -15.87
N ILE A 43 -5.59 -6.61 -15.16
CA ILE A 43 -4.13 -6.68 -15.28
C ILE A 43 -3.60 -7.11 -13.92
N LEU A 44 -2.72 -8.09 -13.91
CA LEU A 44 -2.00 -8.54 -12.73
C LEU A 44 -0.54 -8.19 -12.89
N PHE A 45 0.06 -7.52 -11.91
CA PHE A 45 1.51 -7.33 -11.85
C PHE A 45 2.03 -7.46 -10.42
N ASN A 46 3.24 -7.98 -10.29
CA ASN A 46 3.91 -8.11 -9.01
C ASN A 46 4.95 -7.02 -8.85
N VAL A 47 5.01 -6.44 -7.66
CA VAL A 47 6.06 -5.51 -7.26
C VAL A 47 6.74 -6.00 -5.99
N LYS A 48 8.04 -5.75 -5.88
CA LYS A 48 8.88 -6.26 -4.79
C LYS A 48 9.70 -5.15 -4.15
N LYS A 49 9.82 -5.21 -2.83
CA LYS A 49 10.77 -4.39 -2.05
C LYS A 49 11.27 -5.20 -0.85
N GLY A 50 12.58 -5.49 -0.83
CA GLY A 50 13.13 -6.40 0.17
C GLY A 50 12.47 -7.79 0.08
N ASN A 51 11.92 -8.26 1.19
CA ASN A 51 11.21 -9.55 1.26
C ASN A 51 9.70 -9.43 0.99
N LEU A 52 9.19 -8.22 0.82
CA LEU A 52 7.77 -7.99 0.56
C LEU A 52 7.48 -8.08 -0.93
N VAL A 53 6.51 -8.92 -1.29
CA VAL A 53 5.90 -8.98 -2.62
C VAL A 53 4.45 -8.53 -2.50
N LEU A 54 4.06 -7.55 -3.30
CA LEU A 54 2.68 -7.16 -3.50
C LEU A 54 2.22 -7.67 -4.86
N GLU A 55 1.14 -8.47 -4.84
CA GLU A 55 0.46 -8.94 -6.04
C GLU A 55 -0.70 -7.98 -6.34
N ILE A 56 -0.57 -7.18 -7.38
CA ILE A 56 -1.49 -6.09 -7.67
C ILE A 56 -2.41 -6.48 -8.83
N PHE A 57 -3.72 -6.49 -8.53
CA PHE A 57 -4.78 -6.72 -9.51
C PHE A 57 -5.42 -5.39 -9.87
N ILE A 58 -5.33 -4.98 -11.11
CA ILE A 58 -6.06 -3.81 -11.62
C ILE A 58 -7.43 -4.26 -12.13
N LYS A 59 -8.46 -3.85 -11.40
CA LYS A 59 -9.86 -4.17 -11.69
C LYS A 59 -10.65 -2.86 -11.82
N PRO A 60 -10.81 -2.32 -13.04
CA PRO A 60 -11.45 -1.02 -13.26
C PRO A 60 -12.89 -0.93 -12.71
N ASP A 61 -13.58 -2.06 -12.66
CA ASP A 61 -14.98 -2.14 -12.22
C ASP A 61 -15.12 -2.49 -10.72
N ALA A 62 -14.01 -2.57 -9.98
CA ALA A 62 -14.07 -2.87 -8.54
C ALA A 62 -14.78 -1.73 -7.79
N PRO A 63 -15.69 -2.05 -6.86
CA PRO A 63 -16.30 -1.04 -6.00
C PRO A 63 -15.24 -0.31 -5.18
N MET A 64 -15.43 0.99 -4.98
CA MET A 64 -14.56 1.77 -4.11
C MET A 64 -14.57 1.21 -2.68
N ARG A 65 -13.38 1.06 -2.09
CA ARG A 65 -13.30 0.69 -0.69
C ARG A 65 -13.62 1.90 0.21
N PRO A 66 -14.27 1.69 1.38
CA PRO A 66 -14.34 2.74 2.39
C PRO A 66 -12.94 3.00 2.95
N VAL A 67 -12.54 4.26 2.98
CA VAL A 67 -11.25 4.68 3.55
C VAL A 67 -11.45 4.89 5.05
N MET A 68 -10.76 4.09 5.87
CA MET A 68 -10.82 4.16 7.34
C MET A 68 -12.27 4.27 7.86
N PRO A 69 -13.10 3.27 7.60
CA PRO A 69 -14.52 3.31 7.96
C PRO A 69 -14.71 3.42 9.48
N ASN A 70 -15.76 4.10 9.89
CA ASN A 70 -16.18 4.15 11.30
C ASN A 70 -17.68 3.81 11.40
N PRO A 71 -18.08 2.67 12.04
CA PRO A 71 -17.18 1.70 12.70
C PRO A 71 -16.26 0.97 11.74
N GLU A 72 -15.10 0.52 12.26
CA GLU A 72 -14.12 -0.24 11.48
C GLU A 72 -14.67 -1.61 11.07
N HIS A 73 -14.28 -2.06 9.88
CA HIS A 73 -14.67 -3.38 9.36
C HIS A 73 -13.68 -4.46 9.81
N THR A 74 -14.17 -5.68 9.95
CA THR A 74 -13.32 -6.85 10.20
C THR A 74 -12.39 -7.13 9.03
N GLY A 75 -11.23 -7.72 9.29
CA GLY A 75 -10.24 -8.11 8.29
C GLY A 75 -8.94 -7.31 8.40
N LEU A 76 -8.19 -7.26 7.30
CA LEU A 76 -6.94 -6.52 7.25
C LEU A 76 -7.20 -5.01 7.38
N ARG A 77 -6.60 -4.40 8.40
CA ARG A 77 -6.82 -2.98 8.70
C ARG A 77 -5.93 -2.08 7.85
N HIS A 78 -4.65 -2.35 7.82
CA HIS A 78 -3.63 -1.64 7.05
C HIS A 78 -2.35 -2.47 6.91
N LEU A 79 -1.41 -1.98 6.11
CA LEU A 79 -0.05 -2.50 5.99
C LEU A 79 0.92 -1.44 6.49
N ALA A 80 1.80 -1.80 7.43
CA ALA A 80 2.77 -0.90 8.02
C ALA A 80 4.19 -1.19 7.51
N PHE A 81 4.95 -0.13 7.24
CA PHE A 81 6.36 -0.18 6.85
C PHE A 81 7.21 0.45 7.94
N GLN A 82 8.26 -0.24 8.35
CA GLN A 82 9.25 0.34 9.24
C GLN A 82 10.13 1.34 8.49
N VAL A 83 10.33 2.51 9.08
CA VAL A 83 11.20 3.56 8.58
C VAL A 83 12.13 4.06 9.70
N ALA A 84 13.24 4.68 9.32
CA ALA A 84 14.17 5.23 10.29
C ALA A 84 13.72 6.60 10.83
N ASP A 85 12.98 7.36 10.03
CA ASP A 85 12.57 8.74 10.33
C ASP A 85 11.23 9.04 9.65
N VAL A 86 10.17 9.10 10.45
CA VAL A 86 8.82 9.38 9.97
C VAL A 86 8.67 10.81 9.44
N GLU A 87 9.33 11.80 10.08
CA GLU A 87 9.24 13.20 9.65
C GLU A 87 9.85 13.39 8.26
N ALA A 88 11.04 12.80 8.03
CA ALA A 88 11.66 12.82 6.71
C ALA A 88 10.81 12.13 5.63
N CYS A 89 10.12 11.04 5.98
CA CYS A 89 9.19 10.38 5.07
C CYS A 89 7.98 11.28 4.72
N LEU A 90 7.43 12.01 5.70
CA LEU A 90 6.31 12.92 5.45
C LEU A 90 6.72 14.09 4.54
N GLU A 91 7.91 14.64 4.72
CA GLU A 91 8.46 15.66 3.80
C GLU A 91 8.61 15.11 2.37
N GLU A 92 9.01 13.84 2.23
CA GLU A 92 9.09 13.18 0.93
C GLU A 92 7.70 12.95 0.33
N PHE A 93 6.72 12.55 1.15
CA PHE A 93 5.32 12.39 0.70
C PHE A 93 4.75 13.69 0.17
N ASP A 94 5.02 14.83 0.82
CA ASP A 94 4.61 16.15 0.33
C ASP A 94 5.25 16.45 -1.04
N ARG A 95 6.53 16.17 -1.21
CA ARG A 95 7.23 16.39 -2.50
C ARG A 95 6.71 15.51 -3.63
N LEU A 96 6.27 14.30 -3.31
CA LEU A 96 5.77 13.32 -4.27
C LEU A 96 4.24 13.37 -4.45
N ASP A 97 3.56 14.32 -3.80
CA ASP A 97 2.09 14.41 -3.80
C ASP A 97 1.44 13.08 -3.39
N ILE A 98 1.91 12.53 -2.27
CA ILE A 98 1.32 11.35 -1.64
C ILE A 98 0.41 11.81 -0.51
N ARG A 99 -0.88 11.45 -0.58
CA ARG A 99 -1.84 11.77 0.46
C ARG A 99 -1.49 11.06 1.77
N HIS A 100 -1.37 11.83 2.85
CA HIS A 100 -1.07 11.31 4.18
C HIS A 100 -1.79 12.07 5.28
N GLU A 101 -1.81 11.49 6.48
CA GLU A 101 -2.26 12.15 7.70
C GLU A 101 -1.07 12.81 8.43
N VAL A 102 -1.38 13.56 9.48
CA VAL A 102 -0.37 14.17 10.34
C VAL A 102 0.39 13.12 11.14
N LEU A 103 1.62 13.46 11.54
CA LEU A 103 2.41 12.65 12.45
C LEU A 103 1.65 12.38 13.75
N ARG A 104 1.71 11.15 14.20
CA ARG A 104 1.21 10.70 15.51
C ARG A 104 2.30 9.99 16.30
N THR A 105 2.04 9.83 17.59
CA THR A 105 2.80 8.93 18.45
C THR A 105 1.95 7.67 18.68
N ASP A 106 2.53 6.50 18.46
CA ASP A 106 1.85 5.23 18.71
C ASP A 106 1.60 5.07 20.22
N ASP A 107 0.36 4.69 20.58
CA ASP A 107 -0.06 4.56 21.98
C ASP A 107 0.60 3.35 22.69
N PHE A 108 1.08 2.35 21.94
CA PHE A 108 1.64 1.13 22.51
C PHE A 108 3.15 1.21 22.75
N ASP A 109 3.92 1.77 21.82
CA ASP A 109 5.38 1.79 21.91
C ASP A 109 5.99 3.19 22.02
N GLY A 110 5.18 4.25 21.88
CA GLY A 110 5.60 5.64 21.99
C GLY A 110 6.43 6.15 20.80
N LYS A 111 6.52 5.39 19.73
CA LYS A 111 7.26 5.76 18.53
C LYS A 111 6.42 6.62 17.57
N LYS A 112 7.10 7.33 16.70
CA LYS A 112 6.44 8.13 15.67
C LYS A 112 5.85 7.22 14.59
N MET A 113 4.69 7.58 14.11
CA MET A 113 4.00 6.90 13.01
C MET A 113 3.11 7.88 12.24
N ALA A 114 2.76 7.52 11.01
CA ALA A 114 1.75 8.23 10.24
C ALA A 114 1.06 7.31 9.24
N PHE A 115 -0.20 7.59 8.95
CA PHE A 115 -0.93 6.94 7.86
C PHE A 115 -0.74 7.70 6.56
N PHE A 116 -0.65 6.94 5.48
CA PHE A 116 -0.70 7.43 4.10
C PHE A 116 -1.58 6.49 3.27
N PHE A 117 -1.89 6.87 2.05
CA PHE A 117 -2.90 6.16 1.27
C PHE A 117 -2.42 5.93 -0.16
N ASP A 118 -2.73 4.76 -0.68
CA ASP A 118 -2.56 4.51 -2.10
C ASP A 118 -3.65 5.26 -2.93
N PRO A 119 -3.58 5.24 -4.27
CA PRO A 119 -4.54 5.96 -5.11
C PRO A 119 -6.01 5.56 -4.90
N ASP A 120 -6.26 4.35 -4.45
CA ASP A 120 -7.62 3.83 -4.17
C ASP A 120 -8.02 3.95 -2.69
N GLY A 121 -7.19 4.59 -1.88
CA GLY A 121 -7.45 4.84 -0.46
C GLY A 121 -7.14 3.67 0.46
N LEU A 122 -6.34 2.70 0.02
CA LEU A 122 -5.83 1.67 0.94
C LEU A 122 -4.97 2.32 2.01
N PRO A 123 -5.31 2.13 3.31
CA PRO A 123 -4.49 2.67 4.39
C PRO A 123 -3.16 1.94 4.45
N LEU A 124 -2.09 2.71 4.45
CA LEU A 124 -0.72 2.28 4.67
C LEU A 124 -0.16 3.07 5.86
N GLU A 125 0.86 2.54 6.51
CA GLU A 125 1.47 3.18 7.67
C GLU A 125 2.98 3.21 7.52
N ILE A 126 3.61 4.29 7.96
CA ILE A 126 5.04 4.35 8.27
C ILE A 126 5.22 4.42 9.78
N HIS A 127 6.18 3.67 10.31
CA HIS A 127 6.42 3.51 11.74
C HIS A 127 7.92 3.39 12.04
N GLU A 128 8.44 4.08 13.08
CA GLU A 128 9.82 3.98 13.55
C GLU A 128 10.16 2.70 14.31
#